data_586a0be4c919893995cf410d59ab08ce
#
_entry.id   586a0be4c919893995cf410d59ab08ce
#
_cell.length_a   1.000
_cell.length_b   1.000
_cell.length_c   1.000
_cell.angle_alpha   90.00
_cell.angle_beta   90.00
_cell.angle_gamma   90.00
#
_symmetry.space_group_name_H-M   'P 1'
#
loop_
_entity.id
_entity.type
_entity.pdbx_description
1 polymer ?
#
loop_
_entity_poly.entity_id
_entity_poly.type
_entity_poly.pdbx_seq_one_letter_code
_entity_poly.pdbx_strand_id
1 'polypeptide(L)'
;MIALRRIALFAATTTLVVQAGGAATLDAKAWSGTWHLNPAASKWSAAGKEQSETRTYTYAGGKLTMKSSSKDDKGKQTDFTYSAALDGKSYPMTGNANADSISITSVSADEIKATSRMKGKVTVQSDATVSTDGKHLTIKRTYVAQKGSPTETLVFDR
;
A
#
# COMPACT_ATOMS: atom_id res chain seq x y z
N MET A 1 17.85 67.31 33.42
CA MET A 1 16.83 66.87 32.45
C MET A 1 17.33 65.55 31.88
N ILE A 2 16.78 64.43 32.33
CA ILE A 2 17.16 63.09 31.92
C ILE A 2 16.09 62.56 30.96
N ALA A 3 16.47 62.33 29.69
CA ALA A 3 15.56 61.82 28.66
C ALA A 3 15.44 60.28 28.76
N LEU A 4 14.25 59.80 29.12
CA LEU A 4 13.90 58.37 29.06
C LEU A 4 13.72 57.94 27.60
N ARG A 5 14.62 57.07 27.11
CA ARG A 5 14.40 56.35 25.82
C ARG A 5 13.53 55.13 26.09
N ARG A 6 12.33 55.13 25.46
CA ARG A 6 11.44 53.95 25.42
C ARG A 6 11.97 52.96 24.40
N ILE A 7 12.34 51.77 24.84
CA ILE A 7 12.69 50.64 23.99
C ILE A 7 11.36 49.92 23.68
N ALA A 8 10.95 49.92 22.42
CA ALA A 8 9.83 49.11 21.96
C ALA A 8 10.29 47.68 21.67
N LEU A 9 9.79 46.73 22.44
CA LEU A 9 10.06 45.31 22.24
C LEU A 9 9.06 44.78 21.19
N PHE A 10 9.56 44.53 19.99
CA PHE A 10 8.76 43.82 18.95
C PHE A 10 8.80 42.31 19.26
N ALA A 11 7.69 41.75 19.72
CA ALA A 11 7.50 40.30 19.80
C ALA A 11 7.17 39.74 18.39
N ALA A 12 8.13 39.08 17.75
CA ALA A 12 7.89 38.35 16.52
C ALA A 12 7.18 37.03 16.85
N THR A 13 5.89 36.94 16.61
CA THR A 13 5.12 35.68 16.66
C THR A 13 5.42 34.87 15.41
N THR A 14 6.29 33.88 15.53
CA THR A 14 6.52 32.87 14.48
C THR A 14 5.34 31.91 14.46
N THR A 15 4.45 32.08 13.49
CA THR A 15 3.35 31.13 13.23
C THR A 15 3.96 29.88 12.58
N LEU A 16 4.01 28.78 13.33
CA LEU A 16 4.40 27.46 12.81
C LEU A 16 3.24 26.97 11.92
N VAL A 17 3.38 27.08 10.61
CA VAL A 17 2.46 26.45 9.66
C VAL A 17 2.76 24.96 9.65
N VAL A 18 1.98 24.18 10.40
CA VAL A 18 1.98 22.70 10.27
C VAL A 18 1.30 22.40 8.93
N GLN A 19 2.09 22.12 7.92
CA GLN A 19 1.57 21.54 6.68
C GLN A 19 1.12 20.12 7.03
N ALA A 20 -0.19 19.91 7.11
CA ALA A 20 -0.77 18.58 7.06
C ALA A 20 -0.40 17.99 5.70
N GLY A 21 0.58 17.07 5.68
CA GLY A 21 0.94 16.30 4.50
C GLY A 21 -0.28 15.49 4.07
N GLY A 22 -1.06 16.03 3.10
CA GLY A 22 -2.15 15.29 2.49
C GLY A 22 -1.60 14.01 1.85
N ALA A 23 -2.26 12.87 2.05
CA ALA A 23 -1.93 11.65 1.32
C ALA A 23 -1.97 11.95 -0.19
N ALA A 24 -0.95 11.50 -0.93
CA ALA A 24 -0.92 11.67 -2.37
C ALA A 24 -2.14 10.97 -2.99
N THR A 25 -2.76 11.61 -3.98
CA THR A 25 -3.88 11.01 -4.71
C THR A 25 -3.33 10.03 -5.74
N LEU A 26 -3.87 8.80 -5.79
CA LEU A 26 -3.48 7.83 -6.82
C LEU A 26 -4.00 8.27 -8.20
N ASP A 27 -3.26 7.90 -9.25
CA ASP A 27 -3.77 7.94 -10.61
C ASP A 27 -4.79 6.81 -10.80
N ALA A 28 -6.08 7.18 -10.87
CA ALA A 28 -7.16 6.21 -11.02
C ALA A 28 -7.05 5.38 -12.31
N LYS A 29 -6.55 5.97 -13.40
CA LYS A 29 -6.35 5.27 -14.68
C LYS A 29 -5.19 4.29 -14.60
N ALA A 30 -4.11 4.65 -13.89
CA ALA A 30 -2.96 3.78 -13.70
C ALA A 30 -3.31 2.58 -12.81
N TRP A 31 -4.06 2.80 -11.71
CA TRP A 31 -4.36 1.75 -10.75
C TRP A 31 -5.55 0.87 -11.13
N SER A 32 -6.64 1.45 -11.68
CA SER A 32 -7.85 0.67 -11.99
C SER A 32 -7.66 -0.21 -13.20
N GLY A 33 -8.10 -1.46 -13.08
CA GLY A 33 -8.04 -2.47 -14.14
C GLY A 33 -7.71 -3.85 -13.61
N THR A 34 -7.52 -4.78 -14.55
CA THR A 34 -7.19 -6.17 -14.25
C THR A 34 -5.72 -6.43 -14.54
N TRP A 35 -5.06 -7.08 -13.61
CA TRP A 35 -3.65 -7.38 -13.59
C TRP A 35 -3.44 -8.89 -13.47
N HIS A 36 -2.62 -9.46 -14.33
CA HIS A 36 -2.30 -10.88 -14.38
C HIS A 36 -0.88 -11.14 -13.90
N LEU A 37 -0.71 -12.05 -12.95
CA LEU A 37 0.61 -12.41 -12.42
C LEU A 37 1.50 -12.92 -13.57
N ASN A 38 2.72 -12.39 -13.63
CA ASN A 38 3.80 -12.89 -14.47
C ASN A 38 4.77 -13.71 -13.61
N PRO A 39 4.61 -15.05 -13.53
CA PRO A 39 5.46 -15.88 -12.68
C PRO A 39 6.93 -15.88 -13.09
N ALA A 40 7.23 -15.68 -14.38
CA ALA A 40 8.60 -15.69 -14.91
C ALA A 40 9.37 -14.41 -14.51
N ALA A 41 8.67 -13.27 -14.39
CA ALA A 41 9.26 -12.00 -13.95
C ALA A 41 9.28 -11.87 -12.41
N SER A 42 8.56 -12.73 -11.68
CA SER A 42 8.43 -12.68 -10.24
C SER A 42 9.59 -13.38 -9.54
N LYS A 43 9.95 -12.88 -8.34
CA LYS A 43 10.96 -13.50 -7.45
C LYS A 43 10.26 -13.99 -6.20
N TRP A 44 10.31 -15.30 -5.99
CA TRP A 44 9.57 -15.98 -4.93
C TRP A 44 10.38 -16.10 -3.66
N SER A 45 9.70 -16.05 -2.51
CA SER A 45 10.26 -16.47 -1.23
C SER A 45 10.11 -17.97 -1.05
N ALA A 46 10.77 -18.54 -0.04
CA ALA A 46 10.59 -19.95 0.34
C ALA A 46 9.17 -20.29 0.85
N ALA A 47 8.30 -19.27 1.02
CA ALA A 47 6.96 -19.44 1.57
C ALA A 47 5.94 -20.04 0.60
N GLY A 48 6.29 -20.20 -0.67
CA GLY A 48 5.43 -20.79 -1.69
C GLY A 48 5.52 -20.05 -3.02
N LYS A 49 4.96 -20.65 -4.04
CA LYS A 49 4.93 -20.11 -5.39
C LYS A 49 3.48 -20.18 -5.90
N GLU A 50 2.94 -19.03 -6.28
CA GLU A 50 1.65 -18.99 -6.96
C GLU A 50 1.86 -19.30 -8.44
N GLN A 51 1.02 -20.17 -9.01
CA GLN A 51 1.05 -20.48 -10.44
C GLN A 51 0.34 -19.39 -11.26
N SER A 52 -0.73 -18.84 -10.69
CA SER A 52 -1.51 -17.77 -11.31
C SER A 52 -2.17 -16.90 -10.26
N GLU A 53 -2.26 -15.63 -10.52
CA GLU A 53 -3.07 -14.70 -9.76
C GLU A 53 -3.64 -13.64 -10.71
N THR A 54 -4.92 -13.32 -10.54
CA THR A 54 -5.55 -12.19 -11.19
C THR A 54 -6.00 -11.21 -10.12
N ARG A 55 -5.62 -9.95 -10.25
CA ARG A 55 -6.07 -8.86 -9.38
C ARG A 55 -6.85 -7.83 -10.17
N THR A 56 -8.03 -7.49 -9.69
CA THR A 56 -8.79 -6.36 -10.22
C THR A 56 -8.78 -5.24 -9.18
N TYR A 57 -8.25 -4.08 -9.56
CA TYR A 57 -8.27 -2.88 -8.75
C TYR A 57 -9.29 -1.89 -9.30
N THR A 58 -9.95 -1.18 -8.39
CA THR A 58 -10.78 -0.01 -8.70
C THR A 58 -10.45 1.09 -7.70
N TYR A 59 -9.99 2.23 -8.19
CA TYR A 59 -9.77 3.41 -7.36
C TYR A 59 -10.84 4.45 -7.67
N ALA A 60 -11.73 4.69 -6.71
CA ALA A 60 -12.83 5.66 -6.84
C ALA A 60 -13.20 6.23 -5.47
N GLY A 61 -13.55 7.53 -5.42
CA GLY A 61 -13.99 8.19 -4.19
C GLY A 61 -12.95 8.12 -3.06
N GLY A 62 -11.65 8.13 -3.38
CA GLY A 62 -10.56 8.06 -2.40
C GLY A 62 -10.36 6.67 -1.78
N LYS A 63 -11.01 5.63 -2.31
CA LYS A 63 -10.89 4.24 -1.86
C LYS A 63 -10.30 3.36 -2.96
N LEU A 64 -9.37 2.49 -2.57
CA LEU A 64 -8.84 1.43 -3.40
C LEU A 64 -9.53 0.11 -3.03
N THR A 65 -10.33 -0.40 -3.97
CA THR A 65 -10.95 -1.73 -3.86
C THR A 65 -10.12 -2.72 -4.66
N MET A 66 -9.85 -3.89 -4.09
CA MET A 66 -9.12 -4.96 -4.75
C MET A 66 -9.85 -6.29 -4.58
N LYS A 67 -9.90 -7.05 -5.67
CA LYS A 67 -10.31 -8.45 -5.71
C LYS A 67 -9.15 -9.26 -6.28
N SER A 68 -8.77 -10.33 -5.60
CA SER A 68 -7.75 -11.27 -6.04
C SER A 68 -8.33 -12.66 -6.16
N SER A 69 -7.92 -13.38 -7.19
CA SER A 69 -8.12 -14.81 -7.36
C SER A 69 -6.80 -15.44 -7.75
N SER A 70 -6.31 -16.38 -6.95
CA SER A 70 -5.03 -17.05 -7.15
C SER A 70 -5.13 -18.55 -7.07
N LYS A 71 -4.17 -19.25 -7.70
CA LYS A 71 -3.95 -20.71 -7.55
C LYS A 71 -2.50 -20.94 -7.18
N ASP A 72 -2.27 -21.77 -6.16
CA ASP A 72 -0.94 -22.24 -5.79
C ASP A 72 -0.47 -23.40 -6.69
N ASP A 73 0.75 -23.88 -6.47
CA ASP A 73 1.37 -24.99 -7.20
C ASP A 73 0.67 -26.34 -7.01
N LYS A 74 -0.24 -26.42 -6.03
CA LYS A 74 -1.08 -27.60 -5.75
C LYS A 74 -2.49 -27.47 -6.32
N GLY A 75 -2.77 -26.36 -7.04
CA GLY A 75 -4.06 -26.07 -7.63
C GLY A 75 -5.12 -25.54 -6.66
N LYS A 76 -4.74 -25.26 -5.39
CA LYS A 76 -5.64 -24.69 -4.38
C LYS A 76 -5.94 -23.25 -4.76
N GLN A 77 -7.22 -22.93 -4.90
CA GLN A 77 -7.69 -21.57 -5.15
C GLN A 77 -7.82 -20.79 -3.85
N THR A 78 -7.46 -19.51 -3.92
CA THR A 78 -7.65 -18.53 -2.85
C THR A 78 -8.20 -17.25 -3.46
N ASP A 79 -9.34 -16.80 -2.95
CA ASP A 79 -9.98 -15.54 -3.36
C ASP A 79 -10.02 -14.61 -2.16
N PHE A 80 -9.56 -13.36 -2.31
CA PHE A 80 -9.65 -12.38 -1.24
C PHE A 80 -9.96 -10.98 -1.76
N THR A 81 -10.53 -10.16 -0.91
CA THR A 81 -10.93 -8.80 -1.27
C THR A 81 -10.81 -7.83 -0.11
N TYR A 82 -10.59 -6.56 -0.44
CA TYR A 82 -10.71 -5.43 0.49
C TYR A 82 -11.18 -4.17 -0.23
N SER A 83 -11.66 -3.20 0.57
CA SER A 83 -11.89 -1.82 0.13
C SER A 83 -11.40 -0.89 1.23
N ALA A 84 -10.37 -0.10 0.96
CA ALA A 84 -9.65 0.71 1.93
C ALA A 84 -9.44 2.14 1.43
N ALA A 85 -9.62 3.14 2.31
CA ALA A 85 -9.09 4.48 2.05
C ALA A 85 -7.55 4.47 2.19
N LEU A 86 -6.90 5.51 1.66
CA LEU A 86 -5.44 5.61 1.66
C LEU A 86 -4.91 6.42 2.85
N ASP A 87 -5.61 6.34 3.97
CA ASP A 87 -5.40 7.15 5.19
C ASP A 87 -4.59 6.44 6.28
N GLY A 88 -4.10 5.22 6.00
CA GLY A 88 -3.32 4.42 6.95
C GLY A 88 -4.14 3.74 8.05
N LYS A 89 -5.46 3.94 8.10
CA LYS A 89 -6.32 3.23 9.03
C LYS A 89 -6.52 1.78 8.61
N SER A 90 -6.97 0.95 9.56
CA SER A 90 -7.23 -0.47 9.31
C SER A 90 -8.61 -0.67 8.71
N TYR A 91 -8.68 -1.43 7.60
CA TYR A 91 -9.92 -1.80 6.91
C TYR A 91 -10.03 -3.33 6.81
N PRO A 92 -11.25 -3.88 6.83
CA PRO A 92 -11.47 -5.32 6.75
C PRO A 92 -10.93 -5.91 5.44
N MET A 93 -10.34 -7.10 5.53
CA MET A 93 -9.99 -7.97 4.41
C MET A 93 -10.68 -9.31 4.61
N THR A 94 -11.28 -9.85 3.55
CA THR A 94 -11.99 -11.14 3.59
C THR A 94 -11.39 -12.13 2.61
N GLY A 95 -11.44 -13.43 2.95
CA GLY A 95 -10.95 -14.52 2.10
C GLY A 95 -9.46 -14.84 2.23
N ASN A 96 -8.67 -14.00 2.93
CA ASN A 96 -7.25 -14.27 3.13
C ASN A 96 -7.01 -14.99 4.47
N ALA A 97 -6.43 -16.20 4.42
CA ALA A 97 -6.17 -17.00 5.62
C ALA A 97 -5.10 -16.39 6.55
N ASN A 98 -4.27 -15.48 6.04
CA ASN A 98 -3.13 -14.88 6.75
C ASN A 98 -3.36 -13.42 7.15
N ALA A 99 -4.51 -12.84 6.79
CA ALA A 99 -4.85 -11.45 7.13
C ALA A 99 -6.36 -11.26 7.19
N ASP A 100 -6.84 -10.53 8.22
CA ASP A 100 -8.22 -10.09 8.41
C ASP A 100 -8.39 -8.58 8.18
N SER A 101 -7.29 -7.85 8.09
CA SER A 101 -7.33 -6.40 7.89
C SER A 101 -6.09 -5.87 7.17
N ILE A 102 -6.25 -4.70 6.55
CA ILE A 102 -5.22 -4.00 5.79
C ILE A 102 -5.27 -2.49 6.08
N SER A 103 -4.10 -1.88 6.17
CA SER A 103 -3.93 -0.42 6.15
C SER A 103 -3.16 -0.04 4.90
N ILE A 104 -3.58 1.03 4.21
CA ILE A 104 -2.92 1.51 2.98
C ILE A 104 -2.63 2.99 3.11
N THR A 105 -1.44 3.40 2.68
CA THR A 105 -1.07 4.80 2.48
C THR A 105 -0.55 5.00 1.06
N SER A 106 -0.94 6.09 0.41
CA SER A 106 -0.32 6.48 -0.86
C SER A 106 1.00 7.19 -0.60
N VAL A 107 2.02 6.85 -1.37
CA VAL A 107 3.34 7.50 -1.37
C VAL A 107 3.42 8.51 -2.51
N SER A 108 2.92 8.12 -3.69
CA SER A 108 2.82 8.94 -4.89
C SER A 108 1.56 8.57 -5.68
N ALA A 109 1.39 9.11 -6.89
CA ALA A 109 0.28 8.75 -7.78
C ALA A 109 0.31 7.29 -8.23
N ASP A 110 1.48 6.68 -8.24
CA ASP A 110 1.77 5.34 -8.75
C ASP A 110 2.29 4.36 -7.67
N GLU A 111 2.46 4.80 -6.40
CA GLU A 111 3.00 3.98 -5.33
C GLU A 111 2.12 4.00 -4.07
N ILE A 112 1.92 2.82 -3.49
CA ILE A 112 1.28 2.63 -2.19
C ILE A 112 2.15 1.76 -1.28
N LYS A 113 2.00 1.98 0.03
CA LYS A 113 2.46 1.08 1.09
C LYS A 113 1.26 0.45 1.77
N ALA A 114 1.33 -0.85 2.01
CA ALA A 114 0.26 -1.57 2.69
C ALA A 114 0.82 -2.43 3.84
N THR A 115 0.01 -2.55 4.90
CA THR A 115 0.32 -3.40 6.04
C THR A 115 -0.89 -4.28 6.33
N SER A 116 -0.73 -5.59 6.16
CA SER A 116 -1.74 -6.60 6.48
C SER A 116 -1.58 -7.09 7.90
N ARG A 117 -2.69 -7.38 8.57
CA ARG A 117 -2.72 -7.88 9.95
C ARG A 117 -3.66 -9.06 10.09
N MET A 118 -3.34 -9.94 11.02
CA MET A 118 -4.22 -11.00 11.52
C MET A 118 -4.40 -10.81 13.02
N LYS A 119 -5.63 -10.58 13.46
CA LYS A 119 -5.97 -10.33 14.89
C LYS A 119 -5.11 -9.21 15.49
N GLY A 120 -4.94 -8.12 14.74
CA GLY A 120 -4.16 -6.94 15.12
C GLY A 120 -2.64 -7.06 14.97
N LYS A 121 -2.09 -8.26 14.78
CA LYS A 121 -0.64 -8.47 14.58
C LYS A 121 -0.26 -8.31 13.11
N VAL A 122 0.80 -7.56 12.83
CA VAL A 122 1.32 -7.40 11.45
C VAL A 122 1.81 -8.74 10.92
N THR A 123 1.32 -9.13 9.75
CA THR A 123 1.73 -10.38 9.07
C THR A 123 2.54 -10.11 7.82
N VAL A 124 2.16 -9.09 7.02
CA VAL A 124 2.83 -8.73 5.77
C VAL A 124 2.93 -7.22 5.65
N GLN A 125 4.08 -6.74 5.22
CA GLN A 125 4.28 -5.38 4.71
C GLN A 125 4.53 -5.45 3.22
N SER A 126 3.98 -4.51 2.45
CA SER A 126 4.18 -4.48 1.00
C SER A 126 4.25 -3.06 0.46
N ASP A 127 5.12 -2.90 -0.54
CA ASP A 127 5.21 -1.73 -1.40
C ASP A 127 4.73 -2.14 -2.79
N ALA A 128 3.78 -1.40 -3.36
CA ALA A 128 3.23 -1.68 -4.68
C ALA A 128 3.37 -0.45 -5.57
N THR A 129 3.92 -0.64 -6.76
CA THR A 129 4.22 0.43 -7.72
C THR A 129 3.71 0.06 -9.11
N VAL A 130 2.96 0.96 -9.72
CA VAL A 130 2.58 0.87 -11.14
C VAL A 130 3.65 1.56 -11.98
N SER A 131 4.09 0.91 -13.07
CA SER A 131 5.06 1.50 -13.99
C SER A 131 4.50 2.73 -14.71
N THR A 132 5.38 3.64 -15.15
CA THR A 132 5.00 4.89 -15.81
C THR A 132 4.23 4.69 -17.11
N ASP A 133 4.44 3.57 -17.80
CA ASP A 133 3.68 3.17 -19.00
C ASP A 133 2.32 2.52 -18.67
N GLY A 134 2.03 2.29 -17.37
CA GLY A 134 0.81 1.68 -16.89
C GLY A 134 0.64 0.20 -17.20
N LYS A 135 1.70 -0.51 -17.63
CA LYS A 135 1.62 -1.91 -18.09
C LYS A 135 2.02 -2.93 -17.04
N HIS A 136 2.81 -2.52 -16.05
CA HIS A 136 3.35 -3.39 -15.01
C HIS A 136 2.97 -2.91 -13.63
N LEU A 137 2.57 -3.83 -12.76
CA LEU A 137 2.40 -3.61 -11.33
C LEU A 137 3.42 -4.48 -10.61
N THR A 138 4.33 -3.87 -9.87
CA THR A 138 5.32 -4.57 -9.04
C THR A 138 4.92 -4.48 -7.58
N ILE A 139 4.87 -5.61 -6.88
CA ILE A 139 4.57 -5.70 -5.45
C ILE A 139 5.72 -6.38 -4.74
N LYS A 140 6.42 -5.65 -3.89
CA LYS A 140 7.41 -6.21 -2.96
C LYS A 140 6.71 -6.52 -1.64
N ARG A 141 6.82 -7.76 -1.15
CA ARG A 141 6.23 -8.20 0.12
C ARG A 141 7.32 -8.66 1.08
N THR A 142 7.13 -8.37 2.36
CA THR A 142 7.91 -8.90 3.48
C THR A 142 6.97 -9.60 4.45
N TYR A 143 7.18 -10.88 4.69
CA TYR A 143 6.38 -11.71 5.61
C TYR A 143 6.95 -11.59 7.03
N VAL A 144 6.63 -10.50 7.72
CA VAL A 144 7.21 -10.16 9.03
C VAL A 144 6.85 -11.13 10.15
N ALA A 145 5.74 -11.85 10.02
CA ALA A 145 5.32 -12.88 10.98
C ALA A 145 6.07 -14.21 10.80
N GLN A 146 6.82 -14.39 9.72
CA GLN A 146 7.60 -15.61 9.46
C GLN A 146 9.05 -15.45 9.92
N LYS A 147 9.66 -16.56 10.37
CA LYS A 147 11.07 -16.56 10.79
C LYS A 147 11.97 -16.07 9.65
N GLY A 148 12.84 -15.14 9.95
CA GLY A 148 13.74 -14.53 8.98
C GLY A 148 13.10 -13.50 8.06
N SER A 149 11.82 -13.19 8.24
CA SER A 149 11.07 -12.18 7.45
C SER A 149 11.33 -12.28 5.95
N PRO A 150 11.02 -13.42 5.30
CA PRO A 150 11.32 -13.63 3.90
C PRO A 150 10.63 -12.57 3.04
N THR A 151 11.27 -12.22 1.92
CA THR A 151 10.76 -11.23 0.96
C THR A 151 10.50 -11.87 -0.38
N GLU A 152 9.55 -11.33 -1.12
CA GLU A 152 9.28 -11.70 -2.51
C GLU A 152 8.97 -10.45 -3.34
N THR A 153 9.08 -10.58 -4.65
CA THR A 153 8.67 -9.55 -5.59
C THR A 153 7.75 -10.18 -6.63
N LEU A 154 6.51 -9.74 -6.66
CA LEU A 154 5.53 -10.18 -7.64
C LEU A 154 5.44 -9.11 -8.73
N VAL A 155 5.42 -9.56 -9.97
CA VAL A 155 5.20 -8.72 -11.15
C VAL A 155 3.90 -9.15 -11.81
N PHE A 156 3.05 -8.18 -12.10
CA PHE A 156 1.80 -8.38 -12.82
C PHE A 156 1.83 -7.55 -14.09
N ASP A 157 1.25 -8.09 -15.14
CA ASP A 157 1.07 -7.43 -16.42
C ASP A 157 -0.43 -7.15 -16.66
N ARG A 158 -0.67 -6.10 -17.46
CA ARG A 158 -2.03 -5.70 -17.87
C ARG A 158 -2.26 -6.09 -19.32
#